data_1a2d246b0c8fb81ef164c639735cfd35
#
_entry.id   1a2d246b0c8fb81ef164c639735cfd35
#
_cell.length_a   1.000
_cell.length_b   1.000
_cell.length_c   1.000
_cell.angle_alpha   90.00
_cell.angle_beta   90.00
_cell.angle_gamma   90.00
#
_symmetry.space_group_name_H-M   'P 1'
#
loop_
_entity.id
_entity.type
_entity.pdbx_description
1 polymer ?
#
loop_
_entity_poly.entity_id
_entity_poly.type
_entity_poly.pdbx_seq_one_letter_code
_entity_poly.pdbx_strand_id
1 'polypeptide(L)'
;SLVLGNLGTELALTFYAAALHRFLRGRAPPPWLWWWLGLQALVLLLVLPLAQPHRVTIVSTSHVLLLLPSLWWLSSGEDRLNPLMRGVNVTLWIAVIFILFRAVDAYLVPSAYATGILDGNRQGIAFLAAYIFLLGSGFGFALANLERAAQRMEVMAHTDALTGCWNRRAADVRLGQALEQGRIGQSPVALVLLDLDHFKRINDRHGHQIGDQVLQRFAQLVRS
;
A
#
# COMPACT_ATOMS: atom_id res chain seq x y z
N SER A 1 19.15 9.49 -26.19
CA SER A 1 18.57 8.34 -25.47
C SER A 1 18.76 8.39 -23.95
N LEU A 2 19.90 8.90 -23.44
CA LEU A 2 20.18 8.98 -21.97
C LEU A 2 19.19 9.88 -21.22
N VAL A 3 18.77 11.00 -21.79
CA VAL A 3 17.77 11.91 -21.18
C VAL A 3 16.41 11.20 -21.06
N LEU A 4 15.98 10.50 -22.10
CA LEU A 4 14.71 9.78 -22.09
C LEU A 4 14.70 8.64 -21.05
N GLY A 5 15.84 7.93 -20.91
CA GLY A 5 15.96 6.88 -19.87
C GLY A 5 15.87 7.44 -18.46
N ASN A 6 16.55 8.53 -18.17
CA ASN A 6 16.48 9.18 -16.86
C ASN A 6 15.10 9.77 -16.56
N LEU A 7 14.45 10.42 -17.54
CA LEU A 7 13.06 10.90 -17.38
C LEU A 7 12.09 9.76 -17.12
N GLY A 8 12.25 8.62 -17.83
CA GLY A 8 11.43 7.43 -17.58
C GLY A 8 11.61 6.90 -16.17
N THR A 9 12.84 6.87 -15.65
CA THR A 9 13.11 6.46 -14.26
C THR A 9 12.50 7.42 -13.26
N GLU A 10 12.61 8.73 -13.44
CA GLU A 10 12.00 9.74 -12.58
C GLU A 10 10.49 9.61 -12.52
N LEU A 11 9.85 9.45 -13.69
CA LEU A 11 8.42 9.20 -13.76
C LEU A 11 8.04 7.94 -12.99
N ALA A 12 8.73 6.83 -13.23
CA ALA A 12 8.44 5.55 -12.58
C ALA A 12 8.57 5.65 -11.05
N LEU A 13 9.64 6.26 -10.54
CA LEU A 13 9.86 6.43 -9.10
C LEU A 13 8.83 7.38 -8.47
N THR A 14 8.46 8.46 -9.17
CA THR A 14 7.43 9.40 -8.69
C THR A 14 6.05 8.74 -8.62
N PHE A 15 5.66 8.02 -9.67
CA PHE A 15 4.41 7.26 -9.67
C PHE A 15 4.41 6.14 -8.63
N TYR A 16 5.54 5.47 -8.42
CA TYR A 16 5.69 4.48 -7.34
C TYR A 16 5.45 5.12 -5.97
N ALA A 17 6.11 6.25 -5.66
CA ALA A 17 5.93 6.97 -4.41
C ALA A 17 4.47 7.45 -4.22
N ALA A 18 3.83 7.94 -5.28
CA ALA A 18 2.44 8.36 -5.27
C ALA A 18 1.48 7.19 -5.02
N ALA A 19 1.69 6.06 -5.70
CA ALA A 19 0.90 4.84 -5.52
C ALA A 19 1.06 4.27 -4.10
N LEU A 20 2.29 4.22 -3.58
CA LEU A 20 2.59 3.77 -2.23
C LEU A 20 1.92 4.66 -1.18
N HIS A 21 2.02 5.99 -1.32
CA HIS A 21 1.33 6.93 -0.42
C HIS A 21 -0.18 6.71 -0.42
N ARG A 22 -0.80 6.61 -1.60
CA ARG A 22 -2.24 6.36 -1.74
C ARG A 22 -2.65 5.04 -1.09
N PHE A 23 -1.84 3.99 -1.27
CA PHE A 23 -2.07 2.68 -0.68
C PHE A 23 -2.00 2.72 0.85
N LEU A 24 -0.94 3.32 1.43
CA LEU A 24 -0.71 3.33 2.87
C LEU A 24 -1.63 4.30 3.62
N ARG A 25 -1.94 5.47 3.02
CA ARG A 25 -2.69 6.54 3.69
C ARG A 25 -4.14 6.66 3.23
N GLY A 26 -4.55 5.97 2.18
CA GLY A 26 -5.90 6.06 1.62
C GLY A 26 -6.27 7.42 1.05
N ARG A 27 -5.31 8.35 0.90
CA ARG A 27 -5.49 9.73 0.45
C ARG A 27 -4.73 9.99 -0.84
N ALA A 28 -5.10 11.06 -1.53
CA ALA A 28 -4.35 11.53 -2.69
C ALA A 28 -2.87 11.80 -2.32
N PRO A 29 -1.93 11.54 -3.24
CA PRO A 29 -0.52 11.83 -3.01
C PRO A 29 -0.33 13.34 -2.80
N PRO A 30 0.65 13.74 -1.96
CA PRO A 30 0.88 15.14 -1.67
C PRO A 30 1.35 15.90 -2.93
N PRO A 31 0.90 17.15 -3.14
CA PRO A 31 1.23 17.93 -4.34
C PRO A 31 2.72 18.10 -4.61
N TRP A 32 3.55 18.13 -3.54
CA TRP A 32 5.00 18.30 -3.69
C TRP A 32 5.66 17.16 -4.49
N LEU A 33 5.09 15.95 -4.59
CA LEU A 33 5.61 14.89 -5.46
C LEU A 33 5.61 15.30 -6.94
N TRP A 34 4.60 16.04 -7.36
CA TRP A 34 4.49 16.54 -8.74
C TRP A 34 5.43 17.71 -8.98
N TRP A 35 5.60 18.61 -7.99
CA TRP A 35 6.60 19.65 -8.03
C TRP A 35 8.01 19.09 -8.08
N TRP A 36 8.25 17.99 -7.35
CA TRP A 36 9.53 17.27 -7.42
C TRP A 36 9.82 16.76 -8.81
N LEU A 37 8.85 16.17 -9.50
CA LEU A 37 9.02 15.71 -10.89
C LEU A 37 9.41 16.87 -11.82
N GLY A 38 8.79 18.04 -11.69
CA GLY A 38 9.18 19.26 -12.42
C GLY A 38 10.60 19.71 -12.10
N LEU A 39 10.99 19.68 -10.83
CA LEU A 39 12.35 20.00 -10.39
C LEU A 39 13.38 19.03 -10.99
N GLN A 40 13.07 17.75 -11.02
CA GLN A 40 13.95 16.73 -11.61
C GLN A 40 14.14 16.93 -13.13
N ALA A 41 13.08 17.26 -13.84
CA ALA A 41 13.21 17.61 -15.25
C ALA A 41 14.16 18.80 -15.48
N LEU A 42 14.08 19.82 -14.62
CA LEU A 42 14.99 20.94 -14.62
C LEU A 42 16.43 20.53 -14.30
N VAL A 43 16.62 19.71 -13.25
CA VAL A 43 17.96 19.19 -12.88
C VAL A 43 18.57 18.42 -14.04
N LEU A 44 17.82 17.54 -14.71
CA LEU A 44 18.30 16.81 -15.87
C LEU A 44 18.78 17.73 -16.99
N LEU A 45 18.09 18.84 -17.26
CA LEU A 45 18.50 19.84 -18.24
C LEU A 45 19.79 20.56 -17.82
N LEU A 46 19.89 20.95 -16.55
CA LEU A 46 21.04 21.69 -16.00
C LEU A 46 22.31 20.83 -15.95
N VAL A 47 22.19 19.51 -15.77
CA VAL A 47 23.37 18.62 -15.72
C VAL A 47 23.83 18.13 -17.10
N LEU A 48 23.07 18.40 -18.16
CA LEU A 48 23.46 17.98 -19.54
C LEU A 48 24.87 18.38 -19.96
N PRO A 49 25.36 19.62 -19.69
CA PRO A 49 26.70 20.03 -20.07
C PRO A 49 27.81 19.45 -19.20
N LEU A 50 27.45 18.82 -18.04
CA LEU A 50 28.44 18.25 -17.16
C LEU A 50 29.03 16.94 -17.70
N ALA A 51 30.25 16.60 -17.24
CA ALA A 51 30.85 15.31 -17.51
C ALA A 51 29.97 14.16 -16.95
N GLN A 52 30.02 13.02 -17.63
CA GLN A 52 29.18 11.84 -17.28
C GLN A 52 29.22 11.46 -15.80
N PRO A 53 30.38 11.38 -15.11
CA PRO A 53 30.43 11.04 -13.69
C PRO A 53 29.62 11.98 -12.82
N HIS A 54 29.74 13.29 -13.03
CA HIS A 54 28.99 14.29 -12.25
C HIS A 54 27.48 14.19 -12.49
N ARG A 55 27.07 13.93 -13.74
CA ARG A 55 25.64 13.67 -14.05
C ARG A 55 25.12 12.47 -13.26
N VAL A 56 25.86 11.36 -13.27
CA VAL A 56 25.46 10.13 -12.52
C VAL A 56 25.35 10.40 -11.05
N THR A 57 26.31 11.11 -10.44
CA THR A 57 26.29 11.46 -9.02
C THR A 57 25.06 12.30 -8.67
N ILE A 58 24.80 13.37 -9.39
CA ILE A 58 23.69 14.31 -9.12
C ILE A 58 22.35 13.61 -9.30
N VAL A 59 22.15 12.92 -10.42
CA VAL A 59 20.87 12.22 -10.70
C VAL A 59 20.64 11.09 -9.71
N SER A 60 21.66 10.31 -9.35
CA SER A 60 21.49 9.24 -8.34
C SER A 60 21.16 9.82 -6.96
N THR A 61 21.80 10.89 -6.55
CA THR A 61 21.49 11.55 -5.27
C THR A 61 20.04 12.06 -5.24
N SER A 62 19.56 12.62 -6.33
CA SER A 62 18.17 13.10 -6.44
C SER A 62 17.15 11.95 -6.35
N HIS A 63 17.44 10.79 -6.95
CA HIS A 63 16.59 9.59 -6.79
C HIS A 63 16.51 9.12 -5.32
N VAL A 64 17.64 9.14 -4.60
CA VAL A 64 17.65 8.82 -3.16
C VAL A 64 16.71 9.75 -2.41
N LEU A 65 16.83 11.07 -2.63
CA LEU A 65 15.97 12.06 -1.96
C LEU A 65 14.48 11.85 -2.25
N LEU A 66 14.13 11.46 -3.47
CA LEU A 66 12.75 11.13 -3.85
C LEU A 66 12.22 9.90 -3.10
N LEU A 67 13.06 8.91 -2.83
CA LEU A 67 12.65 7.66 -2.19
C LEU A 67 12.59 7.74 -0.65
N LEU A 68 13.28 8.69 -0.01
CA LEU A 68 13.27 8.85 1.46
C LEU A 68 11.86 8.95 2.07
N PRO A 69 10.92 9.73 1.53
CA PRO A 69 9.56 9.79 2.06
C PRO A 69 8.86 8.42 2.01
N SER A 70 9.10 7.63 0.96
CA SER A 70 8.53 6.28 0.82
C SER A 70 9.03 5.34 1.91
N LEU A 71 10.31 5.39 2.25
CA LEU A 71 10.89 4.67 3.38
C LEU A 71 10.27 5.10 4.72
N TRP A 72 10.11 6.41 4.91
CA TRP A 72 9.48 6.95 6.12
C TRP A 72 8.02 6.51 6.25
N TRP A 73 7.23 6.55 5.17
CA TRP A 73 5.83 6.09 5.18
C TRP A 73 5.70 4.61 5.52
N LEU A 74 6.57 3.75 4.97
CA LEU A 74 6.60 2.32 5.27
C LEU A 74 7.04 2.01 6.71
N SER A 75 7.86 2.88 7.30
CA SER A 75 8.43 2.66 8.64
C SER A 75 7.57 3.26 9.76
N SER A 76 6.71 4.24 9.47
CA SER A 76 6.00 5.05 10.47
C SER A 76 4.50 4.73 10.62
N GLY A 77 3.93 3.84 9.80
CA GLY A 77 2.51 3.48 9.83
C GLY A 77 2.22 2.17 10.55
N GLU A 78 0.93 1.85 10.72
CA GLU A 78 0.47 0.54 11.22
C GLU A 78 0.86 -0.59 10.27
N ASP A 79 0.95 -0.31 8.98
CA ASP A 79 1.39 -1.24 7.94
C ASP A 79 2.82 -1.78 8.14
N ARG A 80 3.64 -1.13 9.00
CA ARG A 80 4.99 -1.61 9.36
C ARG A 80 5.01 -3.04 9.94
N LEU A 81 3.88 -3.46 10.55
CA LEU A 81 3.75 -4.78 11.14
C LEU A 81 3.34 -5.85 10.12
N ASN A 82 2.82 -5.45 8.95
CA ASN A 82 2.47 -6.37 7.88
C ASN A 82 3.73 -6.97 7.25
N PRO A 83 3.90 -8.31 7.20
CA PRO A 83 5.06 -8.97 6.64
C PRO A 83 5.34 -8.60 5.18
N LEU A 84 4.29 -8.41 4.36
CA LEU A 84 4.43 -8.02 2.95
C LEU A 84 4.99 -6.59 2.83
N MET A 85 4.51 -5.65 3.66
CA MET A 85 5.02 -4.29 3.66
C MET A 85 6.45 -4.20 4.20
N ARG A 86 6.83 -5.09 5.12
CA ARG A 86 8.25 -5.23 5.52
C ARG A 86 9.12 -5.71 4.37
N GLY A 87 8.63 -6.68 3.57
CA GLY A 87 9.31 -7.12 2.35
C GLY A 87 9.52 -5.96 1.35
N VAL A 88 8.47 -5.18 1.08
CA VAL A 88 8.56 -3.98 0.23
C VAL A 88 9.57 -2.96 0.79
N ASN A 89 9.58 -2.74 2.10
CA ASN A 89 10.53 -1.84 2.75
C ASN A 89 11.98 -2.31 2.57
N VAL A 90 12.25 -3.61 2.76
CA VAL A 90 13.59 -4.18 2.54
C VAL A 90 14.07 -4.00 1.11
N THR A 91 13.22 -4.27 0.11
CA THR A 91 13.59 -4.07 -1.31
C THR A 91 13.84 -2.60 -1.64
N LEU A 92 13.10 -1.68 -1.02
CA LEU A 92 13.30 -0.25 -1.18
C LEU A 92 14.63 0.21 -0.53
N TRP A 93 15.00 -0.33 0.64
CA TRP A 93 16.32 -0.09 1.24
C TRP A 93 17.45 -0.58 0.36
N ILE A 94 17.33 -1.79 -0.22
CA ILE A 94 18.32 -2.32 -1.17
C ILE A 94 18.50 -1.36 -2.35
N ALA A 95 17.39 -0.86 -2.92
CA ALA A 95 17.44 0.11 -4.02
C ALA A 95 18.16 1.41 -3.60
N VAL A 96 17.80 1.99 -2.47
CA VAL A 96 18.38 3.24 -1.97
C VAL A 96 19.89 3.08 -1.70
N ILE A 97 20.29 1.99 -1.02
CA ILE A 97 21.71 1.70 -0.74
C ILE A 97 22.48 1.56 -2.06
N PHE A 98 21.90 0.86 -3.03
CA PHE A 98 22.57 0.68 -4.33
C PHE A 98 22.67 2.01 -5.10
N ILE A 99 21.62 2.84 -5.14
CA ILE A 99 21.64 4.13 -5.82
C ILE A 99 22.67 5.07 -5.15
N LEU A 100 22.76 5.03 -3.82
CA LEU A 100 23.74 5.78 -3.04
C LEU A 100 25.16 5.30 -3.34
N PHE A 101 25.39 3.98 -3.34
CA PHE A 101 26.66 3.39 -3.73
C PHE A 101 27.10 3.85 -5.14
N ARG A 102 26.17 3.83 -6.10
CA ARG A 102 26.42 4.29 -7.46
C ARG A 102 26.78 5.79 -7.50
N ALA A 103 26.16 6.62 -6.68
CA ALA A 103 26.46 8.05 -6.60
C ALA A 103 27.88 8.28 -6.09
N VAL A 104 28.26 7.56 -5.02
CA VAL A 104 29.59 7.63 -4.38
C VAL A 104 30.67 7.06 -5.33
N ASP A 105 30.41 5.90 -5.94
CA ASP A 105 31.36 5.27 -6.88
C ASP A 105 31.64 6.17 -8.10
N ALA A 106 30.59 6.82 -8.66
CA ALA A 106 30.77 7.76 -9.76
C ALA A 106 31.59 9.00 -9.37
N TYR A 107 31.50 9.44 -8.12
CA TYR A 107 32.27 10.54 -7.58
C TYR A 107 33.73 10.15 -7.33
N LEU A 108 33.97 8.97 -6.74
CA LEU A 108 35.32 8.52 -6.34
C LEU A 108 36.10 7.91 -7.52
N VAL A 109 35.44 7.28 -8.48
CA VAL A 109 36.05 6.61 -9.64
C VAL A 109 35.48 7.16 -10.96
N PRO A 110 35.69 8.45 -11.25
CA PRO A 110 35.07 9.10 -12.42
C PRO A 110 35.49 8.47 -13.76
N SER A 111 36.66 7.88 -13.84
CA SER A 111 37.17 7.20 -15.03
C SER A 111 36.29 6.01 -15.46
N ALA A 112 35.69 5.31 -14.50
CA ALA A 112 34.78 4.19 -14.77
C ALA A 112 33.47 4.60 -15.47
N TYR A 113 33.12 5.87 -15.38
CA TYR A 113 31.89 6.45 -15.95
C TYR A 113 32.14 7.37 -17.15
N ALA A 114 33.38 7.64 -17.47
CA ALA A 114 33.74 8.64 -18.48
C ALA A 114 33.25 8.28 -19.89
N THR A 115 33.24 7.00 -20.27
CA THR A 115 32.79 6.52 -21.56
C THR A 115 31.27 6.36 -21.69
N GLY A 116 30.52 6.45 -20.60
CA GLY A 116 29.09 6.19 -20.57
C GLY A 116 28.71 4.69 -20.64
N ILE A 117 29.71 3.81 -20.78
CA ILE A 117 29.57 2.35 -20.75
C ILE A 117 30.25 1.86 -19.49
N LEU A 118 29.46 1.31 -18.56
CA LEU A 118 30.00 0.68 -17.36
C LEU A 118 30.63 -0.66 -17.72
N ASP A 119 31.65 -1.07 -16.97
CA ASP A 119 32.14 -2.44 -17.06
C ASP A 119 31.01 -3.45 -16.75
N GLY A 120 31.13 -4.68 -17.27
CA GLY A 120 30.06 -5.69 -17.17
C GLY A 120 29.62 -5.97 -15.75
N ASN A 121 30.54 -5.92 -14.78
CA ASN A 121 30.22 -6.17 -13.36
C ASN A 121 29.36 -5.03 -12.77
N ARG A 122 29.74 -3.77 -12.98
CA ARG A 122 28.99 -2.60 -12.47
C ARG A 122 27.61 -2.51 -13.09
N GLN A 123 27.48 -2.79 -14.39
CA GLN A 123 26.21 -2.83 -15.08
C GLN A 123 25.33 -3.98 -14.59
N GLY A 124 25.91 -5.16 -14.40
CA GLY A 124 25.21 -6.35 -13.86
C GLY A 124 24.65 -6.10 -12.47
N ILE A 125 25.43 -5.52 -11.56
CA ILE A 125 24.98 -5.17 -10.21
C ILE A 125 23.83 -4.13 -10.27
N ALA A 126 23.91 -3.14 -11.15
CA ALA A 126 22.87 -2.14 -11.35
C ALA A 126 21.54 -2.76 -11.77
N PHE A 127 21.58 -3.66 -12.74
CA PHE A 127 20.39 -4.37 -13.21
C PHE A 127 19.82 -5.30 -12.12
N LEU A 128 20.68 -6.04 -11.43
CA LEU A 128 20.25 -6.92 -10.34
C LEU A 128 19.51 -6.16 -9.24
N ALA A 129 20.04 -5.03 -8.79
CA ALA A 129 19.39 -4.19 -7.78
C ALA A 129 18.06 -3.63 -8.29
N ALA A 130 18.00 -3.18 -9.55
CA ALA A 130 16.76 -2.71 -10.17
C ALA A 130 15.70 -3.82 -10.28
N TYR A 131 16.09 -5.05 -10.62
CA TYR A 131 15.20 -6.20 -10.68
C TYR A 131 14.70 -6.61 -9.30
N ILE A 132 15.57 -6.66 -8.30
CA ILE A 132 15.16 -6.96 -6.92
C ILE A 132 14.13 -5.93 -6.44
N PHE A 133 14.37 -4.65 -6.69
CA PHE A 133 13.42 -3.59 -6.35
C PHE A 133 12.10 -3.73 -7.11
N LEU A 134 12.14 -3.89 -8.44
CA LEU A 134 10.95 -3.98 -9.27
C LEU A 134 10.09 -5.19 -8.90
N LEU A 135 10.70 -6.36 -8.82
CA LEU A 135 9.98 -7.60 -8.50
C LEU A 135 9.51 -7.60 -7.06
N GLY A 136 10.39 -7.28 -6.10
CA GLY A 136 10.05 -7.32 -4.67
C GLY A 136 8.99 -6.29 -4.30
N SER A 137 9.12 -5.05 -4.78
CA SER A 137 8.11 -4.02 -4.53
C SER A 137 6.81 -4.27 -5.29
N GLY A 138 6.88 -4.70 -6.56
CA GLY A 138 5.71 -4.98 -7.39
C GLY A 138 4.89 -6.14 -6.86
N PHE A 139 5.51 -7.29 -6.60
CA PHE A 139 4.83 -8.45 -6.02
C PHE A 139 4.34 -8.20 -4.60
N GLY A 140 5.14 -7.55 -3.75
CA GLY A 140 4.74 -7.19 -2.39
C GLY A 140 3.52 -6.29 -2.39
N PHE A 141 3.47 -5.30 -3.26
CA PHE A 141 2.33 -4.40 -3.42
C PHE A 141 1.09 -5.12 -3.98
N ALA A 142 1.25 -5.99 -4.99
CA ALA A 142 0.17 -6.78 -5.54
C ALA A 142 -0.45 -7.72 -4.50
N LEU A 143 0.38 -8.45 -3.76
CA LEU A 143 -0.07 -9.35 -2.69
C LEU A 143 -0.78 -8.60 -1.57
N ALA A 144 -0.28 -7.44 -1.15
CA ALA A 144 -0.94 -6.62 -0.13
C ALA A 144 -2.31 -6.08 -0.59
N ASN A 145 -2.47 -5.76 -1.88
CA ASN A 145 -3.78 -5.39 -2.42
C ASN A 145 -4.75 -6.58 -2.43
N LEU A 146 -4.26 -7.78 -2.81
CA LEU A 146 -5.07 -9.00 -2.76
C LEU A 146 -5.51 -9.35 -1.34
N GLU A 147 -4.60 -9.25 -0.37
CA GLU A 147 -4.90 -9.47 1.05
C GLU A 147 -5.99 -8.51 1.54
N ARG A 148 -5.85 -7.20 1.26
CA ARG A 148 -6.87 -6.20 1.61
C ARG A 148 -8.21 -6.44 0.91
N ALA A 149 -8.19 -6.88 -0.35
CA ALA A 149 -9.41 -7.24 -1.07
C ALA A 149 -10.08 -8.47 -0.46
N ALA A 150 -9.32 -9.51 -0.12
CA ALA A 150 -9.82 -10.70 0.56
C ALA A 150 -10.44 -10.36 1.92
N GLN A 151 -9.76 -9.54 2.74
CA GLN A 151 -10.28 -9.08 4.03
C GLN A 151 -11.60 -8.29 3.88
N ARG A 152 -11.71 -7.43 2.86
CA ARG A 152 -12.97 -6.71 2.58
C ARG A 152 -14.09 -7.67 2.19
N MET A 153 -13.80 -8.67 1.34
CA MET A 153 -14.78 -9.70 0.98
C MET A 153 -15.21 -10.51 2.21
N GLU A 154 -14.29 -10.84 3.09
CA GLU A 154 -14.56 -11.55 4.33
C GLU A 154 -15.48 -10.72 5.24
N VAL A 155 -15.20 -9.43 5.45
CA VAL A 155 -16.07 -8.53 6.22
C VAL A 155 -17.47 -8.44 5.58
N MET A 156 -17.58 -8.28 4.26
CA MET A 156 -18.87 -8.25 3.56
C MET A 156 -19.61 -9.60 3.66
N ALA A 157 -18.87 -10.71 3.72
CA ALA A 157 -19.45 -12.05 3.89
C ALA A 157 -19.94 -12.34 5.32
N HIS A 158 -19.60 -11.51 6.32
CA HIS A 158 -20.00 -11.72 7.73
C HIS A 158 -21.11 -10.80 8.21
N THR A 159 -21.40 -9.73 7.50
CA THR A 159 -22.41 -8.75 7.90
C THR A 159 -23.58 -8.68 6.91
N ASP A 160 -24.76 -8.42 7.44
CA ASP A 160 -25.94 -8.07 6.68
C ASP A 160 -25.84 -6.62 6.17
N ALA A 161 -26.03 -6.42 4.87
CA ALA A 161 -25.80 -5.12 4.23
C ALA A 161 -26.78 -4.02 4.68
N LEU A 162 -27.99 -4.41 5.14
CA LEU A 162 -29.02 -3.46 5.57
C LEU A 162 -28.80 -3.00 7.00
N THR A 163 -28.59 -3.94 7.89
CA THR A 163 -28.57 -3.69 9.34
C THR A 163 -27.17 -3.55 9.92
N GLY A 164 -26.14 -4.02 9.18
CA GLY A 164 -24.77 -4.14 9.64
C GLY A 164 -24.59 -5.15 10.80
N CYS A 165 -25.63 -5.90 11.18
CA CYS A 165 -25.51 -7.04 12.09
C CYS A 165 -24.77 -8.19 11.43
N TRP A 166 -24.32 -9.17 12.19
CA TRP A 166 -23.82 -10.39 11.60
C TRP A 166 -24.91 -11.05 10.77
N ASN A 167 -24.54 -11.49 9.55
CA ASN A 167 -25.45 -12.31 8.77
C ASN A 167 -25.64 -13.68 9.43
N ARG A 168 -26.63 -14.43 9.01
CA ARG A 168 -26.97 -15.75 9.56
C ARG A 168 -25.75 -16.65 9.73
N ARG A 169 -24.90 -16.74 8.69
CA ARG A 169 -23.71 -17.61 8.70
C ARG A 169 -22.69 -17.18 9.77
N ALA A 170 -22.41 -15.89 9.87
CA ALA A 170 -21.50 -15.37 10.88
C ALA A 170 -22.05 -15.51 12.29
N ALA A 171 -23.36 -15.32 12.46
CA ALA A 171 -24.04 -15.52 13.75
C ALA A 171 -23.96 -16.98 14.22
N ASP A 172 -24.21 -17.94 13.33
CA ASP A 172 -24.11 -19.38 13.62
C ASP A 172 -22.69 -19.79 14.06
N VAL A 173 -21.66 -19.31 13.37
CA VAL A 173 -20.24 -19.57 13.71
C VAL A 173 -19.91 -18.99 15.08
N ARG A 174 -20.31 -17.74 15.36
CA ARG A 174 -20.03 -17.07 16.63
C ARG A 174 -20.79 -17.68 17.80
N LEU A 175 -22.01 -18.10 17.57
CA LEU A 175 -22.77 -18.83 18.59
C LEU A 175 -22.07 -20.15 18.95
N GLY A 176 -21.62 -20.92 17.95
CA GLY A 176 -20.85 -22.13 18.19
C GLY A 176 -19.57 -21.89 19.00
N GLN A 177 -18.84 -20.82 18.67
CA GLN A 177 -17.63 -20.41 19.42
C GLN A 177 -17.95 -20.02 20.87
N ALA A 178 -19.02 -19.24 21.09
CA ALA A 178 -19.44 -18.82 22.44
C ALA A 178 -19.85 -20.01 23.31
N LEU A 179 -20.60 -20.95 22.73
CA LEU A 179 -21.01 -22.19 23.42
C LEU A 179 -19.80 -23.06 23.80
N GLU A 180 -18.83 -23.20 22.91
CA GLU A 180 -17.62 -23.98 23.21
C GLU A 180 -16.75 -23.29 24.27
N GLN A 181 -16.59 -21.97 24.21
CA GLN A 181 -15.89 -21.21 25.25
C GLN A 181 -16.59 -21.29 26.60
N GLY A 182 -17.94 -21.18 26.62
CA GLY A 182 -18.73 -21.37 27.82
C GLY A 182 -18.53 -22.74 28.42
N ARG A 183 -18.48 -23.80 27.58
CA ARG A 183 -18.25 -25.18 28.03
C ARG A 183 -16.86 -25.36 28.64
N ILE A 184 -15.83 -24.83 28.04
CA ILE A 184 -14.44 -24.91 28.52
C ILE A 184 -14.25 -24.07 29.78
N GLY A 185 -14.76 -22.82 29.77
CA GLY A 185 -14.63 -21.86 30.87
C GLY A 185 -15.62 -22.04 31.98
N GLN A 186 -16.51 -23.05 31.91
CA GLN A 186 -17.62 -23.28 32.87
C GLN A 186 -18.50 -22.03 33.13
N SER A 187 -18.60 -21.18 32.09
CA SER A 187 -19.37 -19.94 32.15
C SER A 187 -20.69 -20.09 31.39
N PRO A 188 -21.82 -19.68 31.93
CA PRO A 188 -23.11 -19.79 31.24
C PRO A 188 -23.15 -18.85 30.03
N VAL A 189 -23.74 -19.35 28.93
CA VAL A 189 -24.03 -18.55 27.73
C VAL A 189 -25.55 -18.39 27.65
N ALA A 190 -26.01 -17.13 27.53
CA ALA A 190 -27.40 -16.83 27.27
C ALA A 190 -27.61 -16.49 25.79
N LEU A 191 -28.63 -17.09 25.19
CA LEU A 191 -29.10 -16.77 23.85
C LEU A 191 -30.48 -16.10 23.95
N VAL A 192 -30.61 -14.92 23.37
CA VAL A 192 -31.87 -14.19 23.24
C VAL A 192 -32.30 -14.15 21.79
N LEU A 193 -33.49 -14.67 21.51
CA LEU A 193 -34.10 -14.58 20.19
C LEU A 193 -35.14 -13.46 20.21
N LEU A 194 -35.04 -12.52 19.27
CA LEU A 194 -35.95 -11.39 19.14
C LEU A 194 -36.64 -11.43 17.78
N ASP A 195 -37.92 -11.13 17.74
CA ASP A 195 -38.72 -11.01 16.53
C ASP A 195 -39.54 -9.72 16.54
N LEU A 196 -39.82 -9.16 15.37
CA LEU A 196 -40.61 -7.95 15.19
C LEU A 196 -42.05 -8.31 14.86
N ASP A 197 -42.94 -8.15 15.86
CA ASP A 197 -44.37 -8.38 15.69
C ASP A 197 -44.94 -7.56 14.51
N HIS A 198 -45.68 -8.24 13.67
CA HIS A 198 -46.40 -7.61 12.55
C HIS A 198 -45.51 -6.88 11.53
N PHE A 199 -44.22 -7.20 11.41
CA PHE A 199 -43.31 -6.56 10.45
C PHE A 199 -43.84 -6.56 9.02
N LYS A 200 -44.51 -7.63 8.59
CA LYS A 200 -45.16 -7.72 7.28
C LYS A 200 -46.20 -6.61 7.11
N ARG A 201 -47.00 -6.30 8.13
CA ARG A 201 -48.01 -5.21 8.06
C ARG A 201 -47.37 -3.84 7.89
N ILE A 202 -46.18 -3.63 8.45
CA ILE A 202 -45.43 -2.39 8.24
C ILE A 202 -45.05 -2.26 6.76
N ASN A 203 -44.47 -3.32 6.17
CA ASN A 203 -44.14 -3.34 4.76
C ASN A 203 -45.34 -3.15 3.85
N ASP A 204 -46.45 -3.87 4.12
CA ASP A 204 -47.68 -3.77 3.31
C ASP A 204 -48.35 -2.40 3.36
N ARG A 205 -48.23 -1.69 4.51
CA ARG A 205 -48.85 -0.39 4.72
C ARG A 205 -47.99 0.80 4.31
N HIS A 206 -46.65 0.69 4.51
CA HIS A 206 -45.75 1.84 4.39
C HIS A 206 -44.64 1.61 3.34
N GLY A 207 -44.61 0.45 2.70
CA GLY A 207 -43.59 0.07 1.73
C GLY A 207 -42.29 -0.44 2.33
N HIS A 208 -41.52 -1.14 1.50
CA HIS A 208 -40.26 -1.79 1.92
C HIS A 208 -39.21 -0.82 2.45
N GLN A 209 -39.14 0.41 1.93
CA GLN A 209 -38.18 1.41 2.41
C GLN A 209 -38.40 1.77 3.90
N ILE A 210 -39.63 1.86 4.35
CA ILE A 210 -39.95 2.09 5.76
C ILE A 210 -39.65 0.84 6.59
N GLY A 211 -39.94 -0.36 6.05
CA GLY A 211 -39.56 -1.60 6.69
C GLY A 211 -38.05 -1.72 6.91
N ASP A 212 -37.25 -1.34 5.91
CA ASP A 212 -35.78 -1.30 5.99
C ASP A 212 -35.30 -0.35 7.12
N GLN A 213 -35.90 0.84 7.22
CA GLN A 213 -35.59 1.79 8.31
C GLN A 213 -35.94 1.21 9.69
N VAL A 214 -37.05 0.48 9.80
CA VAL A 214 -37.44 -0.19 11.04
C VAL A 214 -36.41 -1.25 11.44
N LEU A 215 -35.96 -2.08 10.50
CA LEU A 215 -34.91 -3.07 10.72
C LEU A 215 -33.61 -2.44 11.16
N GLN A 216 -33.19 -1.35 10.50
CA GLN A 216 -31.97 -0.61 10.88
C GLN A 216 -32.10 -0.03 12.30
N ARG A 217 -33.25 0.55 12.63
CA ARG A 217 -33.47 1.12 13.96
C ARG A 217 -33.50 0.04 15.05
N PHE A 218 -34.16 -1.07 14.77
CA PHE A 218 -34.18 -2.23 15.67
C PHE A 218 -32.76 -2.75 15.95
N ALA A 219 -31.95 -2.92 14.88
CA ALA A 219 -30.58 -3.36 15.01
C ALA A 219 -29.72 -2.39 15.85
N GLN A 220 -29.93 -1.08 15.73
CA GLN A 220 -29.27 -0.07 16.57
C GLN A 220 -29.66 -0.19 18.04
N LEU A 221 -30.96 -0.40 18.33
CA LEU A 221 -31.45 -0.55 19.70
C LEU A 221 -30.90 -1.80 20.40
N VAL A 222 -30.74 -2.91 19.66
CA VAL A 222 -30.19 -4.15 20.23
C VAL A 222 -28.68 -4.05 20.49
N ARG A 223 -27.98 -3.13 19.82
CA ARG A 223 -26.54 -2.93 20.01
C ARG A 223 -26.19 -1.90 21.10
N SER A 224 -27.13 -1.04 21.48
CA SER A 224 -26.92 -0.04 22.54
C SER A 224 -26.97 -0.67 23.93
#